data_17e87f59ef48265b697c0f7571f9b808
#
_entry.id   17e87f59ef48265b697c0f7571f9b808
#
_cell.length_a   1.000
_cell.length_b   1.000
_cell.length_c   1.000
_cell.angle_alpha   90.00
_cell.angle_beta   90.00
_cell.angle_gamma   90.00
#
_symmetry.space_group_name_H-M   'P 1'
#
loop_
_entity.id
_entity.type
_entity.pdbx_description
1 polymer ?
#
loop_
_entity_poly.entity_id
_entity_poly.type
_entity_poly.pdbx_seq_one_letter_code
_entity_poly.pdbx_strand_id
1 'polypeptide(L)'
;MALLALAMATLIPYAADAVPSYARQTGMQCIACHTEFPILTEFGRQFKLTGYTLGGGQTELPPIAFMLQPSFTQTNGSQPGGAAPHYASNSNMALTQASAFYAGRLFGPYAESLFGSTVGGFLNKIGTFTQVTYSGVEQTLHWDNAEIRYSDTQMVFNKPVNFGLYVNNNPGMQDPWNASPVWGFPFSSSSLAPTPGASTLINGGLAQQVLGVGAYMMINNSFYFDIAGYRTLSTRFQYAMGIDPTGETQLSNLAPYWRFAYEKSAGNSVFELGVFGMAARTYPGRDNSAGKDRTIDWGIDSEYQLSFGKSDLTLLASAIYEQNTWHASQALGNTDNPHDHLWTMKGTVDYLYDKTYGGAISYFADTGSQDATLYSNSAKGSPLSDGLVFQLNWMPLNKGGGPAFWPKSNVKFSVQYVLYNRFNGARTNYDGAGRNASDNNTLYVEAWIAF
;
A
#
# COMPACT_ATOMS: atom_id res chain seq x y z
N MET A 1 21.11 -20.13 20.09
CA MET A 1 20.05 -20.68 19.20
C MET A 1 19.12 -21.67 19.92
N ALA A 2 19.58 -22.60 20.73
CA ALA A 2 18.71 -23.52 21.48
C ALA A 2 17.79 -22.85 22.52
N LEU A 3 18.23 -21.79 23.18
CA LEU A 3 17.44 -21.02 24.16
C LEU A 3 16.31 -20.19 23.52
N LEU A 4 16.47 -19.72 22.28
CA LEU A 4 15.40 -19.05 21.54
C LEU A 4 14.30 -20.03 21.07
N ALA A 5 14.68 -21.24 20.72
CA ALA A 5 13.74 -22.31 20.36
C ALA A 5 12.95 -22.82 21.59
N LEU A 6 13.56 -22.83 22.77
CA LEU A 6 12.91 -23.26 24.00
C LEU A 6 11.96 -22.18 24.57
N ALA A 7 12.27 -20.89 24.38
CA ALA A 7 11.38 -19.79 24.77
C ALA A 7 10.12 -19.68 23.88
N MET A 8 10.18 -20.15 22.64
CA MET A 8 9.01 -20.26 21.77
C MET A 8 8.11 -21.46 22.08
N ALA A 9 8.59 -22.46 22.79
CA ALA A 9 7.83 -23.67 23.13
C ALA A 9 6.97 -23.54 24.36
N THR A 10 7.06 -22.47 25.14
CA THR A 10 6.29 -22.26 26.39
C THR A 10 5.17 -21.23 26.28
N LEU A 11 4.98 -20.58 25.12
CA LEU A 11 3.80 -19.77 24.84
C LEU A 11 2.68 -20.69 24.40
N ILE A 12 1.71 -20.93 25.26
CA ILE A 12 0.47 -21.65 24.92
C ILE A 12 -0.17 -20.92 23.74
N PRO A 13 -0.33 -21.55 22.57
CA PRO A 13 -0.80 -20.88 21.38
C PRO A 13 -2.33 -20.76 21.44
N TYR A 14 -2.84 -19.58 21.71
CA TYR A 14 -4.16 -19.23 21.21
C TYR A 14 -4.00 -18.94 19.71
N ALA A 15 -4.90 -19.52 18.90
CA ALA A 15 -4.85 -19.46 17.45
C ALA A 15 -4.82 -18.03 16.92
N ALA A 16 -3.83 -17.69 16.13
CA ALA A 16 -3.65 -16.39 15.49
C ALA A 16 -3.72 -16.53 13.96
N ASP A 17 -4.41 -15.64 13.30
CA ASP A 17 -4.97 -15.81 11.94
C ASP A 17 -4.62 -14.67 10.95
N ALA A 18 -4.39 -14.79 9.60
CA ALA A 18 -3.74 -13.95 8.55
C ALA A 18 -4.53 -12.74 7.97
N VAL A 19 -4.09 -11.30 7.68
CA VAL A 19 -4.62 -10.49 8.70
C VAL A 19 -5.54 -11.35 9.47
N PRO A 20 -4.98 -12.06 10.26
CA PRO A 20 -5.59 -13.24 10.86
C PRO A 20 -6.81 -12.89 11.69
N SER A 21 -6.83 -11.67 12.21
CA SER A 21 -8.00 -11.11 12.87
C SER A 21 -9.24 -11.06 11.98
N TYR A 22 -9.11 -10.77 10.69
CA TYR A 22 -10.25 -10.79 9.75
C TYR A 22 -10.74 -12.22 9.48
N ALA A 23 -9.82 -13.17 9.34
CA ALA A 23 -10.17 -14.57 9.17
C ALA A 23 -10.81 -15.15 10.44
N ARG A 24 -10.38 -14.74 11.66
CA ARG A 24 -11.07 -15.09 12.92
C ARG A 24 -12.46 -14.47 12.97
N GLN A 25 -12.60 -13.19 12.67
CA GLN A 25 -13.87 -12.47 12.69
C GLN A 25 -14.91 -13.08 11.74
N THR A 26 -14.47 -13.53 10.56
CA THR A 26 -15.37 -14.10 9.54
C THR A 26 -15.50 -15.62 9.60
N GLY A 27 -14.55 -16.31 10.23
CA GLY A 27 -14.41 -17.78 10.19
C GLY A 27 -13.87 -18.30 8.86
N MET A 28 -13.55 -17.42 7.90
CA MET A 28 -13.14 -17.78 6.53
C MET A 28 -11.62 -17.95 6.42
N GLN A 29 -11.18 -18.64 5.36
CA GLN A 29 -9.77 -18.72 4.98
C GLN A 29 -9.36 -17.51 4.13
N CYS A 30 -8.04 -17.27 4.00
CA CYS A 30 -7.47 -16.13 3.26
C CYS A 30 -7.97 -16.04 1.82
N ILE A 31 -8.19 -17.19 1.16
CA ILE A 31 -8.71 -17.27 -0.22
C ILE A 31 -10.14 -16.76 -0.40
N ALA A 32 -10.89 -16.56 0.67
CA ALA A 32 -12.23 -15.98 0.57
C ALA A 32 -12.13 -14.47 0.25
N CYS A 33 -11.10 -13.79 0.81
CA CYS A 33 -10.91 -12.36 0.63
C CYS A 33 -9.86 -12.02 -0.44
N HIS A 34 -8.94 -12.94 -0.74
CA HIS A 34 -7.82 -12.69 -1.64
C HIS A 34 -7.73 -13.77 -2.73
N THR A 35 -7.49 -13.35 -3.97
CA THR A 35 -6.97 -14.25 -5.00
C THR A 35 -5.52 -14.59 -4.65
N GLU A 36 -4.68 -13.60 -4.62
CA GLU A 36 -3.36 -13.55 -4.01
C GLU A 36 -3.31 -12.31 -3.12
N PHE A 37 -2.78 -12.39 -1.88
CA PHE A 37 -2.77 -11.18 -1.06
C PHE A 37 -1.69 -10.19 -1.53
N PRO A 38 -2.05 -8.88 -1.63
CA PRO A 38 -3.27 -8.23 -1.17
C PRO A 38 -4.40 -8.06 -2.22
N ILE A 39 -4.37 -8.72 -3.39
CA ILE A 39 -5.41 -8.63 -4.42
C ILE A 39 -6.74 -9.16 -3.86
N LEU A 40 -7.79 -8.35 -3.90
CA LEU A 40 -9.07 -8.67 -3.26
C LEU A 40 -10.03 -9.40 -4.21
N THR A 41 -10.67 -10.46 -3.72
CA THR A 41 -11.86 -11.05 -4.35
C THR A 41 -13.06 -10.11 -4.20
N GLU A 42 -14.18 -10.40 -4.86
CA GLU A 42 -15.44 -9.67 -4.65
C GLU A 42 -15.85 -9.65 -3.17
N PHE A 43 -15.73 -10.76 -2.45
CA PHE A 43 -16.01 -10.79 -1.02
C PHE A 43 -15.02 -9.92 -0.21
N GLY A 44 -13.73 -9.94 -0.54
CA GLY A 44 -12.73 -9.09 0.09
C GLY A 44 -13.02 -7.59 -0.09
N ARG A 45 -13.48 -7.21 -1.29
CA ARG A 45 -13.91 -5.83 -1.57
C ARG A 45 -15.15 -5.45 -0.75
N GLN A 46 -16.16 -6.32 -0.68
CA GLN A 46 -17.35 -6.09 0.15
C GLN A 46 -16.98 -5.99 1.64
N PHE A 47 -16.07 -6.84 2.12
CA PHE A 47 -15.57 -6.77 3.48
C PHE A 47 -14.91 -5.41 3.80
N LYS A 48 -14.10 -4.90 2.88
CA LYS A 48 -13.48 -3.58 3.01
C LYS A 48 -14.50 -2.44 2.92
N LEU A 49 -15.45 -2.51 1.96
CA LEU A 49 -16.55 -1.55 1.81
C LEU A 49 -17.43 -1.44 3.06
N THR A 50 -17.69 -2.58 3.73
CA THR A 50 -18.50 -2.60 4.97
C THR A 50 -17.69 -2.25 6.21
N GLY A 51 -16.54 -1.59 6.06
CA GLY A 51 -15.72 -1.12 7.18
C GLY A 51 -15.10 -2.23 7.99
N TYR A 52 -14.75 -3.35 7.36
CA TYR A 52 -14.15 -4.52 8.03
C TYR A 52 -15.04 -5.16 9.12
N THR A 53 -16.37 -4.96 9.05
CA THR A 53 -17.29 -5.36 10.12
C THR A 53 -18.09 -6.62 9.82
N LEU A 54 -18.02 -7.18 8.60
CA LEU A 54 -18.69 -8.44 8.25
C LEU A 54 -18.20 -9.61 9.12
N GLY A 55 -19.10 -10.53 9.40
CA GLY A 55 -18.82 -11.75 10.16
C GLY A 55 -19.57 -11.83 11.49
N GLY A 56 -19.62 -13.03 12.07
CA GLY A 56 -20.41 -13.33 13.28
C GLY A 56 -19.88 -12.73 14.59
N GLY A 57 -18.70 -12.13 14.58
CA GLY A 57 -18.12 -11.45 15.75
C GLY A 57 -17.79 -12.34 16.95
N GLN A 58 -17.82 -13.65 16.77
CA GLN A 58 -17.66 -14.62 17.87
C GLN A 58 -16.21 -15.06 18.05
N THR A 59 -15.31 -14.12 18.29
CA THR A 59 -13.99 -14.50 18.79
C THR A 59 -13.76 -13.84 20.13
N GLU A 60 -13.34 -14.61 21.10
CA GLU A 60 -12.97 -14.12 22.44
C GLU A 60 -11.68 -13.27 22.42
N LEU A 61 -10.97 -13.26 21.27
CA LEU A 61 -9.71 -12.55 21.09
C LEU A 61 -9.95 -11.15 20.48
N PRO A 62 -9.19 -10.14 20.90
CA PRO A 62 -9.19 -8.84 20.24
C PRO A 62 -8.72 -8.98 18.79
N PRO A 63 -9.06 -8.03 17.91
CA PRO A 63 -8.71 -8.07 16.48
C PRO A 63 -7.23 -7.72 16.23
N ILE A 64 -6.31 -8.46 16.84
CA ILE A 64 -4.85 -8.30 16.71
C ILE A 64 -4.29 -9.34 15.76
N ALA A 65 -3.34 -8.96 14.92
CA ALA A 65 -2.60 -9.84 14.01
C ALA A 65 -1.14 -9.37 13.90
N PHE A 66 -0.28 -10.25 13.38
CA PHE A 66 1.13 -9.93 13.19
C PHE A 66 1.59 -10.34 11.80
N MET A 67 2.67 -9.69 11.33
CA MET A 67 3.30 -9.96 10.06
C MET A 67 4.82 -9.84 10.20
N LEU A 68 5.54 -10.74 9.52
CA LEU A 68 6.99 -10.68 9.38
C LEU A 68 7.36 -10.80 7.90
N GLN A 69 8.33 -10.00 7.46
CA GLN A 69 8.87 -10.02 6.10
C GLN A 69 10.40 -10.07 6.11
N PRO A 70 11.02 -11.21 6.48
CA PRO A 70 12.43 -11.41 6.23
C PRO A 70 12.69 -11.48 4.73
N SER A 71 13.79 -10.85 4.28
CA SER A 71 14.12 -10.73 2.87
C SER A 71 15.60 -10.82 2.59
N PHE A 72 15.92 -11.07 1.32
CA PHE A 72 17.26 -10.98 0.75
C PHE A 72 17.21 -10.10 -0.49
N THR A 73 18.19 -9.19 -0.61
CA THR A 73 18.34 -8.28 -1.73
C THR A 73 19.72 -8.41 -2.36
N GLN A 74 19.76 -8.52 -3.69
CA GLN A 74 20.99 -8.45 -4.48
C GLN A 74 20.77 -7.58 -5.71
N THR A 75 21.66 -6.60 -5.93
CA THR A 75 21.69 -5.76 -7.12
C THR A 75 22.80 -6.23 -8.08
N ASN A 76 22.67 -5.98 -9.38
CA ASN A 76 23.71 -6.35 -10.34
C ASN A 76 25.01 -5.58 -10.08
N GLY A 77 24.91 -4.26 -9.83
CA GLY A 77 26.05 -3.43 -9.44
C GLY A 77 26.10 -3.21 -7.94
N SER A 78 27.28 -3.20 -7.34
CA SER A 78 27.43 -2.79 -5.93
C SER A 78 27.03 -1.33 -5.74
N GLN A 79 26.48 -1.00 -4.57
CA GLN A 79 26.06 0.35 -4.23
C GLN A 79 27.20 1.06 -3.47
N PRO A 80 27.82 2.11 -4.06
CA PRO A 80 28.88 2.85 -3.39
C PRO A 80 28.38 3.42 -2.04
N GLY A 81 29.17 3.20 -0.99
CA GLY A 81 28.83 3.67 0.36
C GLY A 81 27.90 2.75 1.17
N GLY A 82 27.43 1.63 0.58
CA GLY A 82 26.49 0.71 1.21
C GLY A 82 25.05 0.88 0.72
N ALA A 83 24.23 -0.16 0.86
CA ALA A 83 22.82 -0.15 0.45
C ALA A 83 21.95 0.71 1.40
N ALA A 84 22.33 0.76 2.66
CA ALA A 84 21.76 1.59 3.72
C ALA A 84 22.76 1.66 4.88
N PRO A 85 22.59 2.51 5.90
CA PRO A 85 23.40 2.48 7.11
C PRO A 85 23.43 1.08 7.70
N HIS A 86 24.65 0.58 8.02
CA HIS A 86 24.92 -0.77 8.54
C HIS A 86 24.70 -1.94 7.57
N TYR A 87 24.42 -1.68 6.28
CA TYR A 87 24.28 -2.70 5.25
C TYR A 87 25.45 -2.67 4.27
N ALA A 88 25.82 -3.83 3.76
CA ALA A 88 26.86 -3.94 2.74
C ALA A 88 26.43 -3.30 1.42
N SER A 89 27.39 -3.08 0.52
CA SER A 89 27.12 -2.52 -0.81
C SER A 89 26.29 -3.43 -1.71
N ASN A 90 26.12 -4.72 -1.34
CA ASN A 90 25.33 -5.70 -2.06
C ASN A 90 25.07 -6.96 -1.21
N SER A 91 24.14 -7.82 -1.66
CA SER A 91 23.85 -9.15 -1.07
C SER A 91 23.47 -9.08 0.41
N ASN A 92 22.45 -8.33 0.73
CA ASN A 92 22.01 -8.07 2.08
C ASN A 92 20.77 -8.90 2.47
N MET A 93 20.76 -9.40 3.70
CA MET A 93 19.56 -9.92 4.37
C MET A 93 19.00 -8.86 5.32
N ALA A 94 17.68 -8.70 5.33
CA ALA A 94 17.00 -7.77 6.22
C ALA A 94 15.68 -8.35 6.72
N LEU A 95 15.23 -7.90 7.88
CA LEU A 95 13.83 -7.95 8.28
C LEU A 95 13.18 -6.67 7.75
N THR A 96 12.59 -6.74 6.55
CA THR A 96 12.03 -5.55 5.89
C THR A 96 10.92 -4.96 6.72
N GLN A 97 10.03 -5.81 7.25
CA GLN A 97 8.96 -5.40 8.15
C GLN A 97 8.69 -6.44 9.23
N ALA A 98 8.43 -5.96 10.45
CA ALA A 98 7.78 -6.70 11.51
C ALA A 98 6.60 -5.84 12.00
N SER A 99 5.37 -6.25 11.68
CA SER A 99 4.19 -5.42 11.89
C SER A 99 3.21 -6.07 12.86
N ALA A 100 2.57 -5.23 13.67
CA ALA A 100 1.40 -5.56 14.46
C ALA A 100 0.20 -4.80 13.91
N PHE A 101 -0.94 -5.50 13.82
CA PHE A 101 -2.20 -4.95 13.32
C PHE A 101 -3.24 -4.98 14.43
N TYR A 102 -4.04 -3.92 14.50
CA TYR A 102 -5.36 -3.95 15.09
C TYR A 102 -6.37 -3.80 13.95
N ALA A 103 -7.02 -4.92 13.57
CA ALA A 103 -7.75 -5.00 12.32
C ALA A 103 -9.03 -5.83 12.46
N GLY A 104 -10.20 -5.18 12.29
CA GLY A 104 -11.52 -5.75 12.48
C GLY A 104 -12.51 -4.73 13.06
N ARG A 105 -13.57 -5.21 13.71
CA ARG A 105 -14.48 -4.34 14.47
C ARG A 105 -13.71 -3.61 15.56
N LEU A 106 -13.89 -2.29 15.67
CA LEU A 106 -13.11 -1.44 16.58
C LEU A 106 -13.18 -1.90 18.04
N PHE A 107 -14.35 -2.34 18.50
CA PHE A 107 -14.56 -2.84 19.85
C PHE A 107 -14.59 -4.38 19.91
N GLY A 108 -14.18 -5.06 18.82
CA GLY A 108 -14.24 -6.51 18.73
C GLY A 108 -15.65 -7.04 18.99
N PRO A 109 -15.80 -8.16 19.73
CA PRO A 109 -17.09 -8.72 20.09
C PRO A 109 -17.73 -8.05 21.31
N TYR A 110 -17.09 -7.07 21.91
CA TYR A 110 -17.46 -6.55 23.23
C TYR A 110 -18.37 -5.30 23.21
N ALA A 111 -18.67 -4.75 22.03
CA ALA A 111 -19.40 -3.49 21.90
C ALA A 111 -20.77 -3.52 22.65
N GLU A 112 -21.55 -4.58 22.44
CA GLU A 112 -22.89 -4.68 23.07
C GLU A 112 -22.82 -4.98 24.56
N SER A 113 -21.86 -5.79 25.00
CA SER A 113 -21.67 -6.08 26.42
C SER A 113 -21.16 -4.88 27.23
N LEU A 114 -20.37 -4.01 26.60
CA LEU A 114 -19.82 -2.80 27.25
C LEU A 114 -20.79 -1.61 27.23
N PHE A 115 -21.56 -1.46 26.13
CA PHE A 115 -22.33 -0.23 25.88
C PHE A 115 -23.84 -0.45 25.69
N GLY A 116 -24.32 -1.69 25.83
CA GLY A 116 -25.73 -2.06 25.62
C GLY A 116 -26.07 -2.21 24.13
N SER A 117 -27.22 -2.81 23.81
CA SER A 117 -27.60 -3.20 22.47
C SER A 117 -27.72 -2.05 21.46
N THR A 118 -28.25 -0.91 21.87
CA THR A 118 -28.44 0.25 21.00
C THR A 118 -27.12 0.90 20.61
N VAL A 119 -26.29 1.26 21.58
CA VAL A 119 -24.99 1.88 21.36
C VAL A 119 -24.03 0.86 20.78
N GLY A 120 -23.98 -0.35 21.31
CA GLY A 120 -23.15 -1.44 20.83
C GLY A 120 -23.47 -1.82 19.40
N GLY A 121 -24.75 -1.86 19.01
CA GLY A 121 -25.18 -2.09 17.62
C GLY A 121 -24.67 -1.01 16.65
N PHE A 122 -24.62 0.25 17.07
CA PHE A 122 -23.98 1.31 16.28
C PHE A 122 -22.47 1.12 16.21
N LEU A 123 -21.79 0.83 17.33
CA LEU A 123 -20.35 0.63 17.39
C LEU A 123 -19.88 -0.60 16.61
N ASN A 124 -20.74 -1.62 16.46
CA ASN A 124 -20.48 -2.80 15.61
C ASN A 124 -20.37 -2.47 14.11
N LYS A 125 -20.79 -1.26 13.69
CA LYS A 125 -20.62 -0.75 12.30
C LYS A 125 -19.31 0.02 12.12
N ILE A 126 -18.48 0.11 13.16
CA ILE A 126 -17.18 0.79 13.10
C ILE A 126 -16.09 -0.26 13.12
N GLY A 127 -15.30 -0.28 12.07
CA GLY A 127 -14.12 -1.14 11.97
C GLY A 127 -12.85 -0.34 11.74
N THR A 128 -11.74 -1.05 11.80
CA THR A 128 -10.40 -0.46 11.67
C THR A 128 -9.44 -1.38 10.95
N PHE A 129 -8.48 -0.77 10.29
CA PHE A 129 -7.22 -1.37 9.86
C PHE A 129 -6.12 -0.43 10.35
N THR A 130 -5.38 -0.84 11.35
CA THR A 130 -4.29 -0.04 11.93
C THR A 130 -3.05 -0.91 12.02
N GLN A 131 -1.95 -0.44 11.47
CA GLN A 131 -0.68 -1.12 11.39
C GLN A 131 0.40 -0.29 12.09
N VAL A 132 1.22 -0.96 12.91
CA VAL A 132 2.47 -0.42 13.46
C VAL A 132 3.59 -1.31 12.97
N THR A 133 4.64 -0.71 12.39
CA THR A 133 5.71 -1.43 11.69
C THR A 133 7.06 -1.09 12.31
N TYR A 134 7.84 -2.12 12.60
CA TYR A 134 9.28 -2.02 12.79
C TYR A 134 9.97 -2.27 11.45
N SER A 135 10.70 -1.29 10.95
CA SER A 135 11.61 -1.41 9.81
C SER A 135 12.99 -1.86 10.30
N GLY A 136 13.41 -3.06 9.91
CA GLY A 136 14.76 -3.53 10.26
C GLY A 136 15.85 -2.83 9.45
N VAL A 137 15.51 -2.18 8.33
CA VAL A 137 16.44 -1.39 7.53
C VAL A 137 16.70 -0.03 8.19
N GLU A 138 15.63 0.67 8.57
CA GLU A 138 15.71 1.97 9.26
C GLU A 138 15.95 1.86 10.76
N GLN A 139 15.76 0.65 11.33
CA GLN A 139 15.85 0.35 12.76
C GLN A 139 14.88 1.21 13.61
N THR A 140 13.74 1.52 13.07
CA THR A 140 12.72 2.37 13.70
C THR A 140 11.37 1.65 13.79
N LEU A 141 10.60 2.01 14.81
CA LEU A 141 9.20 1.64 14.97
C LEU A 141 8.34 2.86 14.68
N HIS A 142 7.42 2.75 13.74
CA HIS A 142 6.51 3.82 13.38
C HIS A 142 5.10 3.28 13.12
N TRP A 143 4.09 4.14 13.20
CA TRP A 143 2.80 3.77 12.67
C TRP A 143 2.89 3.70 11.14
N ASP A 144 2.13 2.79 10.58
CA ASP A 144 2.03 2.60 9.13
C ASP A 144 0.61 2.99 8.68
N ASN A 145 0.05 2.31 7.72
CA ASN A 145 -1.31 2.57 7.27
C ASN A 145 -2.33 2.40 8.41
N ALA A 146 -3.16 3.40 8.62
CA ALA A 146 -4.18 3.39 9.65
C ALA A 146 -5.50 3.99 9.13
N GLU A 147 -6.58 3.26 9.34
CA GLU A 147 -7.93 3.67 8.99
C GLU A 147 -8.92 3.25 10.08
N ILE A 148 -9.85 4.15 10.41
CA ILE A 148 -11.08 3.85 11.15
C ILE A 148 -12.23 4.20 10.23
N ARG A 149 -13.20 3.28 10.08
CA ARG A 149 -14.30 3.40 9.13
C ARG A 149 -15.63 3.03 9.77
N TYR A 150 -16.60 3.92 9.68
CA TYR A 150 -18.01 3.60 9.86
C TYR A 150 -18.63 3.24 8.52
N SER A 151 -19.45 2.20 8.47
CA SER A 151 -20.17 1.80 7.27
C SER A 151 -21.56 1.30 7.60
N ASP A 152 -22.51 1.64 6.74
CA ASP A 152 -23.87 1.09 6.76
C ASP A 152 -24.37 0.80 5.35
N THR A 153 -25.36 -0.07 5.25
CA THR A 153 -25.99 -0.43 3.97
C THR A 153 -27.50 -0.25 4.10
N GLN A 154 -28.09 0.50 3.16
CA GLN A 154 -29.51 0.75 3.09
C GLN A 154 -30.06 0.38 1.72
N MET A 155 -31.33 -0.01 1.67
CA MET A 155 -32.05 -0.21 0.41
C MET A 155 -32.68 1.10 -0.03
N VAL A 156 -32.22 1.66 -1.15
CA VAL A 156 -32.73 2.90 -1.75
C VAL A 156 -33.26 2.57 -3.13
N PHE A 157 -34.54 2.80 -3.39
CA PHE A 157 -35.22 2.42 -4.64
C PHE A 157 -34.96 0.96 -5.06
N ASN A 158 -35.05 0.03 -4.11
CA ASN A 158 -34.76 -1.41 -4.26
C ASN A 158 -33.34 -1.75 -4.74
N LYS A 159 -32.37 -0.85 -4.55
CA LYS A 159 -30.95 -1.09 -4.81
C LYS A 159 -30.17 -0.95 -3.51
N PRO A 160 -29.20 -1.83 -3.24
CA PRO A 160 -28.33 -1.67 -2.09
C PRO A 160 -27.43 -0.45 -2.29
N VAL A 161 -27.39 0.40 -1.28
CA VAL A 161 -26.47 1.53 -1.17
C VAL A 161 -25.65 1.34 0.10
N ASN A 162 -24.37 1.03 -0.07
CA ASN A 162 -23.41 1.04 1.02
C ASN A 162 -22.78 2.44 1.08
N PHE A 163 -22.70 3.01 2.26
CA PHE A 163 -22.07 4.31 2.49
C PHE A 163 -21.29 4.30 3.78
N GLY A 164 -20.29 5.16 3.87
CA GLY A 164 -19.47 5.24 5.07
C GLY A 164 -18.73 6.54 5.22
N LEU A 165 -18.19 6.70 6.42
CA LEU A 165 -17.28 7.77 6.79
C LEU A 165 -15.98 7.13 7.27
N TYR A 166 -14.86 7.77 6.99
CA TYR A 166 -13.57 7.27 7.44
C TYR A 166 -12.61 8.39 7.86
N VAL A 167 -11.64 7.97 8.65
CA VAL A 167 -10.44 8.74 8.96
C VAL A 167 -9.25 7.84 8.66
N ASN A 168 -8.30 8.33 7.86
CA ASN A 168 -7.08 7.58 7.53
C ASN A 168 -5.85 8.49 7.40
N ASN A 169 -4.66 7.87 7.32
CA ASN A 169 -3.38 8.56 7.27
C ASN A 169 -2.65 8.44 5.91
N ASN A 170 -3.34 7.95 4.87
CA ASN A 170 -2.73 7.77 3.56
C ASN A 170 -3.78 7.91 2.46
N PRO A 171 -3.67 8.89 1.54
CA PRO A 171 -4.62 9.07 0.44
C PRO A 171 -4.71 7.81 -0.44
N GLY A 172 -5.96 7.37 -0.71
CA GLY A 172 -6.22 6.18 -1.53
C GLY A 172 -6.24 4.86 -0.78
N MET A 173 -5.87 4.80 0.52
CA MET A 173 -5.90 3.53 1.25
C MET A 173 -7.32 2.96 1.43
N GLN A 174 -8.34 3.80 1.38
CA GLN A 174 -9.75 3.41 1.47
C GLN A 174 -10.30 2.74 0.20
N ASP A 175 -9.56 2.78 -0.91
CA ASP A 175 -9.94 2.16 -2.17
C ASP A 175 -10.33 0.68 -2.00
N PRO A 176 -11.57 0.27 -2.35
CA PRO A 176 -12.03 -1.09 -2.12
C PRO A 176 -11.38 -2.14 -3.04
N TRP A 177 -10.83 -1.76 -4.19
CA TRP A 177 -10.21 -2.70 -5.14
C TRP A 177 -8.73 -2.94 -4.86
N ASN A 178 -8.08 -2.11 -4.05
CA ASN A 178 -6.63 -2.08 -3.92
C ASN A 178 -5.90 -1.79 -5.26
N ALA A 179 -6.54 -1.04 -6.14
CA ALA A 179 -6.01 -0.66 -7.45
C ALA A 179 -5.25 0.67 -7.39
N SER A 180 -5.51 1.50 -6.38
CA SER A 180 -4.81 2.77 -6.16
C SER A 180 -3.32 2.56 -5.86
N PRO A 181 -2.45 3.56 -6.06
CA PRO A 181 -1.00 3.43 -5.88
C PRO A 181 -0.56 2.87 -4.54
N VAL A 182 -1.26 3.19 -3.47
CA VAL A 182 -1.00 2.70 -2.09
C VAL A 182 -1.00 1.17 -1.99
N TRP A 183 -1.76 0.50 -2.85
CA TRP A 183 -1.90 -0.95 -2.90
C TRP A 183 -1.32 -1.56 -4.18
N GLY A 184 -0.62 -0.74 -5.00
CA GLY A 184 -0.15 -1.15 -6.32
C GLY A 184 0.94 -2.24 -6.29
N PHE A 185 0.95 -3.09 -7.31
CA PHE A 185 2.03 -4.06 -7.52
C PHE A 185 3.36 -3.33 -7.88
N PRO A 186 4.54 -3.79 -7.44
CA PRO A 186 4.75 -4.92 -6.54
C PRO A 186 4.28 -4.60 -5.11
N PHE A 187 3.63 -5.58 -4.48
CA PHE A 187 3.02 -5.41 -3.16
C PHE A 187 4.05 -5.35 -2.02
N SER A 188 5.25 -5.77 -2.31
CA SER A 188 6.45 -5.61 -1.50
C SER A 188 7.66 -5.44 -2.41
N SER A 189 8.67 -4.74 -1.95
CA SER A 189 9.90 -4.48 -2.69
C SER A 189 11.06 -4.27 -1.74
N SER A 190 12.29 -4.34 -2.28
CA SER A 190 13.48 -4.13 -1.47
C SER A 190 13.65 -2.66 -1.08
N SER A 191 13.80 -2.41 0.23
CA SER A 191 14.26 -1.11 0.75
C SER A 191 15.78 -0.92 0.65
N LEU A 192 16.51 -1.96 0.17
CA LEU A 192 17.98 -1.97 0.05
C LEU A 192 18.44 -1.90 -1.41
N ALA A 193 17.53 -1.67 -2.35
CA ALA A 193 17.83 -1.49 -3.76
C ALA A 193 17.56 -0.05 -4.19
N PRO A 194 18.31 0.49 -5.16
CA PRO A 194 18.00 1.78 -5.75
C PRO A 194 16.63 1.77 -6.42
N THR A 195 15.87 2.84 -6.22
CA THR A 195 14.58 3.11 -6.87
C THR A 195 14.64 4.38 -7.70
N PRO A 196 13.84 4.52 -8.78
CA PRO A 196 13.71 5.79 -9.50
C PRO A 196 13.40 6.95 -8.56
N GLY A 197 13.99 8.11 -8.81
CA GLY A 197 13.85 9.29 -7.96
C GLY A 197 12.53 10.07 -8.15
N ALA A 198 11.75 9.73 -9.18
CA ALA A 198 10.49 10.42 -9.49
C ALA A 198 9.29 9.64 -8.96
N SER A 199 8.39 10.34 -8.28
CA SER A 199 7.10 9.80 -7.81
C SER A 199 6.08 10.94 -7.77
N THR A 200 4.81 10.65 -8.07
CA THR A 200 3.72 11.62 -7.92
C THR A 200 3.33 11.78 -6.44
N LEU A 201 2.77 12.92 -6.07
CA LEU A 201 2.41 13.21 -4.68
C LEU A 201 1.43 12.18 -4.10
N ILE A 202 0.44 11.75 -4.89
CA ILE A 202 -0.55 10.76 -4.46
C ILE A 202 0.05 9.35 -4.31
N ASN A 203 1.19 9.07 -4.93
CA ASN A 203 1.90 7.81 -4.83
C ASN A 203 2.91 7.81 -3.66
N GLY A 204 2.38 7.89 -2.44
CA GLY A 204 3.16 7.76 -1.21
C GLY A 204 3.73 9.08 -0.64
N GLY A 205 3.70 10.19 -1.38
CA GLY A 205 4.30 11.45 -0.92
C GLY A 205 3.66 12.08 0.33
N LEU A 206 2.50 11.59 0.76
CA LEU A 206 1.81 12.04 1.97
C LEU A 206 1.55 10.90 2.97
N ALA A 207 2.01 9.70 2.68
CA ALA A 207 1.77 8.52 3.51
C ALA A 207 2.26 8.75 4.94
N GLN A 208 1.42 8.39 5.94
CA GLN A 208 1.62 8.51 7.39
C GLN A 208 1.84 9.94 7.91
N GLN A 209 2.04 10.93 7.03
CA GLN A 209 2.31 12.33 7.41
C GLN A 209 1.05 13.17 7.55
N VAL A 210 -0.07 12.68 7.03
CA VAL A 210 -1.36 13.37 6.99
C VAL A 210 -2.43 12.63 7.76
N LEU A 211 -3.51 13.34 8.09
CA LEU A 211 -4.78 12.78 8.47
C LEU A 211 -5.84 13.27 7.49
N GLY A 212 -6.60 12.33 6.93
CA GLY A 212 -7.73 12.59 6.07
C GLY A 212 -9.05 12.21 6.71
N VAL A 213 -10.09 12.97 6.43
CA VAL A 213 -11.49 12.64 6.74
C VAL A 213 -12.24 12.57 5.44
N GLY A 214 -12.96 11.51 5.21
CA GLY A 214 -13.67 11.29 3.96
C GLY A 214 -15.01 10.57 4.13
N ALA A 215 -15.75 10.56 3.03
CA ALA A 215 -17.02 9.86 2.89
C ALA A 215 -17.06 9.15 1.55
N TYR A 216 -17.64 7.95 1.55
CA TYR A 216 -17.82 7.18 0.32
C TYR A 216 -19.24 6.62 0.21
N MET A 217 -19.59 6.23 -1.01
CA MET A 217 -20.85 5.57 -1.31
C MET A 217 -20.64 4.58 -2.47
N MET A 218 -21.19 3.37 -2.32
CA MET A 218 -21.28 2.35 -3.37
C MET A 218 -22.72 2.07 -3.68
N ILE A 219 -23.17 2.36 -4.90
CA ILE A 219 -24.55 2.18 -5.35
C ILE A 219 -24.65 0.91 -6.19
N ASN A 220 -25.57 0.03 -5.79
CA ASN A 220 -25.91 -1.21 -6.53
C ASN A 220 -24.67 -2.09 -6.84
N ASN A 221 -23.68 -2.09 -5.95
CA ASN A 221 -22.39 -2.77 -6.12
C ASN A 221 -21.68 -2.46 -7.45
N SER A 222 -21.94 -1.28 -8.02
CA SER A 222 -21.41 -0.91 -9.34
C SER A 222 -20.80 0.47 -9.39
N PHE A 223 -21.39 1.48 -8.75
CA PHE A 223 -20.92 2.85 -8.83
C PHE A 223 -20.38 3.31 -7.49
N TYR A 224 -19.10 3.59 -7.45
CA TYR A 224 -18.39 4.06 -6.27
C TYR A 224 -18.05 5.54 -6.39
N PHE A 225 -18.25 6.26 -5.29
CA PHE A 225 -17.89 7.66 -5.13
C PHE A 225 -17.18 7.83 -3.80
N ASP A 226 -16.11 8.59 -3.78
CA ASP A 226 -15.33 8.89 -2.59
C ASP A 226 -14.78 10.31 -2.66
N ILE A 227 -14.89 11.03 -1.56
CA ILE A 227 -14.32 12.35 -1.37
C ILE A 227 -13.68 12.45 0.01
N ALA A 228 -12.50 13.08 0.09
CA ALA A 228 -11.81 13.32 1.35
C ALA A 228 -11.08 14.65 1.36
N GLY A 229 -10.73 15.10 2.54
CA GLY A 229 -9.82 16.21 2.75
C GLY A 229 -8.69 15.81 3.68
N TYR A 230 -7.45 16.03 3.25
CA TYR A 230 -6.23 15.68 3.98
C TYR A 230 -5.54 16.92 4.52
N ARG A 231 -4.92 16.78 5.69
CA ARG A 231 -4.09 17.82 6.32
C ARG A 231 -2.87 17.20 6.98
N THR A 232 -1.72 17.85 6.89
CA THR A 232 -0.50 17.40 7.56
C THR A 232 -0.69 17.41 9.08
N LEU A 233 -0.26 16.35 9.71
CA LEU A 233 -0.24 16.18 11.17
C LEU A 233 0.79 17.14 11.79
N SER A 234 0.55 17.52 13.06
CA SER A 234 1.53 18.35 13.76
C SER A 234 2.86 17.59 13.94
N THR A 235 3.97 18.32 13.85
CA THR A 235 5.33 17.78 14.05
C THR A 235 5.44 16.96 15.34
N ARG A 236 4.86 17.48 16.44
CA ARG A 236 4.85 16.77 17.73
C ARG A 236 4.14 15.42 17.64
N PHE A 237 3.01 15.33 16.93
CA PHE A 237 2.29 14.09 16.78
C PHE A 237 3.08 13.11 15.89
N GLN A 238 3.67 13.58 14.80
CA GLN A 238 4.48 12.74 13.91
C GLN A 238 5.65 12.10 14.67
N TYR A 239 6.42 12.87 15.42
CA TYR A 239 7.49 12.32 16.27
C TYR A 239 6.97 11.31 17.30
N ALA A 240 5.81 11.57 17.92
CA ALA A 240 5.21 10.63 18.88
C ALA A 240 4.80 9.30 18.23
N MET A 241 4.53 9.32 16.92
CA MET A 241 4.17 8.14 16.12
C MET A 241 5.37 7.49 15.40
N GLY A 242 6.60 7.92 15.71
CA GLY A 242 7.83 7.40 15.11
C GLY A 242 8.10 7.89 13.70
N ILE A 243 7.44 8.97 13.25
CA ILE A 243 7.62 9.56 11.93
C ILE A 243 8.52 10.78 12.05
N ASP A 244 9.61 10.82 11.29
CA ASP A 244 10.45 12.01 11.20
C ASP A 244 9.89 12.98 10.15
N PRO A 245 9.43 14.17 10.55
CA PRO A 245 8.95 15.17 9.61
C PRO A 245 10.05 16.07 9.03
N THR A 246 11.32 15.81 9.34
CA THR A 246 12.43 16.67 8.95
C THR A 246 12.63 16.62 7.43
N GLY A 247 12.62 17.79 6.78
CA GLY A 247 12.75 17.90 5.33
C GLY A 247 11.49 17.55 4.53
N GLU A 248 10.46 17.01 5.18
CA GLU A 248 9.22 16.59 4.53
C GLU A 248 8.33 17.76 4.12
N THR A 249 7.54 17.52 3.07
CA THR A 249 6.59 18.50 2.55
C THR A 249 5.40 18.65 3.50
N GLN A 250 4.98 19.89 3.76
CA GLN A 250 3.80 20.18 4.58
C GLN A 250 2.65 20.71 3.72
N LEU A 251 1.44 20.17 3.87
CA LEU A 251 0.23 20.76 3.30
C LEU A 251 -0.05 22.12 3.95
N SER A 252 -0.21 23.15 3.15
CA SER A 252 -0.48 24.51 3.67
C SER A 252 -1.94 24.69 4.12
N ASN A 253 -2.84 23.87 3.61
CA ASN A 253 -4.28 23.84 3.90
C ASN A 253 -4.84 22.44 3.65
N LEU A 254 -6.18 22.32 3.64
CA LEU A 254 -6.86 21.06 3.30
C LEU A 254 -6.57 20.72 1.83
N ALA A 255 -6.12 19.48 1.57
CA ALA A 255 -5.91 18.92 0.25
C ALA A 255 -7.08 17.99 -0.10
N PRO A 256 -7.95 18.35 -1.07
CA PRO A 256 -9.04 17.49 -1.50
C PRO A 256 -8.52 16.28 -2.28
N TYR A 257 -9.13 15.15 -2.01
CA TYR A 257 -9.03 13.89 -2.74
C TYR A 257 -10.40 13.50 -3.26
N TRP A 258 -10.46 12.85 -4.42
CA TRP A 258 -11.69 12.30 -5.00
C TRP A 258 -11.41 11.00 -5.74
N ARG A 259 -12.39 10.08 -5.76
CA ARG A 259 -12.42 8.88 -6.59
C ARG A 259 -13.84 8.61 -7.09
N PHE A 260 -13.93 8.24 -8.34
CA PHE A 260 -15.11 7.63 -8.94
C PHE A 260 -14.69 6.32 -9.59
N ALA A 261 -15.45 5.23 -9.40
CA ALA A 261 -15.20 3.98 -10.08
C ALA A 261 -16.48 3.27 -10.46
N TYR A 262 -16.38 2.46 -11.49
CA TYR A 262 -17.43 1.57 -11.95
C TYR A 262 -16.96 0.12 -11.88
N GLU A 263 -17.74 -0.75 -11.21
CA GLU A 263 -17.54 -2.19 -11.18
C GLU A 263 -18.66 -2.93 -11.88
N LYS A 264 -18.30 -3.97 -12.58
CA LYS A 264 -19.24 -4.94 -13.16
C LYS A 264 -18.76 -6.35 -12.95
N SER A 265 -19.54 -7.14 -12.18
CA SER A 265 -19.36 -8.59 -12.06
C SER A 265 -20.21 -9.30 -13.13
N ALA A 266 -19.65 -10.30 -13.78
CA ALA A 266 -20.32 -11.09 -14.81
C ALA A 266 -19.81 -12.57 -14.77
N GLY A 267 -20.60 -13.45 -14.18
CA GLY A 267 -20.23 -14.86 -14.02
C GLY A 267 -18.99 -15.02 -13.15
N ASN A 268 -17.89 -15.46 -13.76
CA ASN A 268 -16.61 -15.70 -13.12
C ASN A 268 -15.59 -14.57 -13.36
N SER A 269 -16.04 -13.43 -13.86
CA SER A 269 -15.19 -12.26 -14.10
C SER A 269 -15.72 -11.01 -13.42
N VAL A 270 -14.78 -10.14 -13.05
CA VAL A 270 -15.05 -8.80 -12.50
C VAL A 270 -14.20 -7.81 -13.27
N PHE A 271 -14.79 -6.70 -13.63
CA PHE A 271 -14.12 -5.55 -14.24
C PHE A 271 -14.36 -4.31 -13.41
N GLU A 272 -13.31 -3.56 -13.17
CA GLU A 272 -13.35 -2.23 -12.55
C GLU A 272 -12.63 -1.21 -13.44
N LEU A 273 -13.13 0.01 -13.45
CA LEU A 273 -12.49 1.18 -14.03
C LEU A 273 -12.71 2.36 -13.11
N GLY A 274 -11.62 2.98 -12.67
CA GLY A 274 -11.62 4.11 -11.75
C GLY A 274 -10.93 5.34 -12.31
N VAL A 275 -11.37 6.50 -11.84
CA VAL A 275 -10.67 7.78 -11.96
C VAL A 275 -10.54 8.39 -10.58
N PHE A 276 -9.39 8.97 -10.28
CA PHE A 276 -9.10 9.56 -8.98
C PHE A 276 -8.18 10.77 -9.11
N GLY A 277 -8.04 11.50 -8.04
CA GLY A 277 -7.10 12.60 -8.04
C GLY A 277 -7.01 13.31 -6.71
N MET A 278 -6.06 14.21 -6.66
CA MET A 278 -5.77 15.04 -5.49
C MET A 278 -5.27 16.42 -5.91
N ALA A 279 -5.61 17.45 -5.12
CA ALA A 279 -5.04 18.78 -5.30
C ALA A 279 -4.43 19.25 -3.99
N ALA A 280 -3.17 19.65 -4.02
CA ALA A 280 -2.44 20.10 -2.84
C ALA A 280 -1.78 21.45 -3.05
N ARG A 281 -1.63 22.19 -1.95
CA ARG A 281 -0.71 23.31 -1.82
C ARG A 281 0.23 23.02 -0.68
N THR A 282 1.53 23.17 -0.93
CA THR A 282 2.57 22.66 -0.04
C THR A 282 3.60 23.72 0.32
N TYR A 283 4.19 23.56 1.49
CA TYR A 283 5.41 24.24 1.90
C TYR A 283 6.55 23.21 1.76
N PRO A 284 7.49 23.40 0.81
CA PRO A 284 8.62 22.49 0.64
C PRO A 284 9.52 22.52 1.88
N GLY A 285 9.92 21.34 2.36
CA GLY A 285 10.73 21.23 3.59
C GLY A 285 10.11 21.91 4.82
N ARG A 286 8.78 22.13 4.83
CA ARG A 286 8.03 22.88 5.87
C ARG A 286 8.40 24.36 5.98
N ASP A 287 9.14 24.89 5.00
CA ASP A 287 9.49 26.31 4.94
C ASP A 287 8.38 27.13 4.27
N ASN A 288 7.76 28.03 5.01
CA ASN A 288 6.71 28.90 4.51
C ASN A 288 7.19 30.30 4.11
N SER A 289 8.49 30.58 4.20
CA SER A 289 9.08 31.89 3.94
C SER A 289 8.99 32.30 2.47
N ALA A 290 9.08 31.32 1.54
CA ALA A 290 9.06 31.51 0.10
C ALA A 290 7.68 31.36 -0.56
N GLY A 291 6.64 31.13 0.23
CA GLY A 291 5.28 30.92 -0.29
C GLY A 291 4.87 29.45 -0.38
N LYS A 292 4.21 29.07 -1.45
CA LYS A 292 3.60 27.73 -1.60
C LYS A 292 3.79 27.20 -3.00
N ASP A 293 3.98 25.90 -3.11
CA ASP A 293 3.84 25.16 -4.35
C ASP A 293 2.41 24.65 -4.53
N ARG A 294 2.07 24.26 -5.75
CA ARG A 294 0.79 23.64 -6.09
C ARG A 294 1.04 22.38 -6.90
N THR A 295 0.43 21.29 -6.46
CA THR A 295 0.42 19.98 -7.15
C THR A 295 -1.01 19.55 -7.43
N ILE A 296 -1.27 19.02 -8.61
CA ILE A 296 -2.53 18.37 -8.95
C ILE A 296 -2.22 17.04 -9.63
N ASP A 297 -2.75 15.97 -9.04
CA ASP A 297 -2.72 14.62 -9.59
C ASP A 297 -4.06 14.23 -10.19
N TRP A 298 -4.01 13.62 -11.37
CA TRP A 298 -5.10 12.95 -12.05
C TRP A 298 -4.71 11.52 -12.33
N GLY A 299 -5.49 10.58 -11.84
CA GLY A 299 -5.25 9.16 -12.00
C GLY A 299 -6.41 8.45 -12.70
N ILE A 300 -6.06 7.41 -13.41
CA ILE A 300 -6.97 6.38 -13.92
C ILE A 300 -6.40 5.03 -13.53
N ASP A 301 -7.26 4.12 -13.13
CA ASP A 301 -6.90 2.72 -12.86
C ASP A 301 -7.96 1.76 -13.39
N SER A 302 -7.58 0.50 -13.51
CA SER A 302 -8.48 -0.56 -13.94
C SER A 302 -8.02 -1.89 -13.37
N GLU A 303 -8.98 -2.71 -13.00
CA GLU A 303 -8.77 -4.10 -12.60
C GLU A 303 -9.70 -5.02 -13.39
N TYR A 304 -9.15 -6.12 -13.91
CA TYR A 304 -9.93 -7.20 -14.48
C TYR A 304 -9.52 -8.52 -13.84
N GLN A 305 -10.48 -9.22 -13.22
CA GLN A 305 -10.28 -10.54 -12.64
C GLN A 305 -11.10 -11.57 -13.41
N LEU A 306 -10.48 -12.73 -13.69
CA LEU A 306 -11.12 -13.87 -14.33
C LEU A 306 -10.72 -15.15 -13.62
N SER A 307 -11.71 -15.91 -13.10
CA SER A 307 -11.51 -17.25 -12.54
C SER A 307 -11.94 -18.32 -13.53
N PHE A 308 -11.08 -19.29 -13.81
CA PHE A 308 -11.38 -20.40 -14.71
C PHE A 308 -10.71 -21.71 -14.26
N GLY A 309 -11.50 -22.75 -14.03
CA GLY A 309 -11.01 -24.01 -13.50
C GLY A 309 -10.33 -23.83 -12.13
N LYS A 310 -9.03 -24.10 -12.06
CA LYS A 310 -8.19 -23.86 -10.87
C LYS A 310 -7.36 -22.59 -10.94
N SER A 311 -7.62 -21.75 -11.92
CA SER A 311 -6.78 -20.59 -12.24
C SER A 311 -7.52 -19.29 -11.99
N ASP A 312 -6.79 -18.28 -11.52
CA ASP A 312 -7.23 -16.90 -11.48
C ASP A 312 -6.24 -16.04 -12.28
N LEU A 313 -6.76 -15.17 -13.11
CA LEU A 313 -6.02 -14.16 -13.84
C LEU A 313 -6.47 -12.79 -13.35
N THR A 314 -5.53 -11.93 -12.97
CA THR A 314 -5.79 -10.54 -12.64
C THR A 314 -4.94 -9.63 -13.52
N LEU A 315 -5.59 -8.67 -14.15
CA LEU A 315 -4.95 -7.59 -14.89
C LEU A 315 -5.14 -6.30 -14.11
N LEU A 316 -4.05 -5.59 -13.83
CA LEU A 316 -4.07 -4.29 -13.16
C LEU A 316 -3.40 -3.27 -14.08
N ALA A 317 -3.98 -2.08 -14.17
CA ALA A 317 -3.38 -0.96 -14.87
C ALA A 317 -3.62 0.34 -14.10
N SER A 318 -2.63 1.22 -14.09
CA SER A 318 -2.77 2.57 -13.56
C SER A 318 -1.91 3.57 -14.33
N ALA A 319 -2.41 4.80 -14.44
CA ALA A 319 -1.64 5.92 -14.95
C ALA A 319 -2.01 7.17 -14.14
N ILE A 320 -0.99 7.93 -13.74
CA ILE A 320 -1.15 9.18 -13.00
C ILE A 320 -0.43 10.28 -13.76
N TYR A 321 -1.10 11.40 -13.94
CA TYR A 321 -0.53 12.64 -14.46
C TYR A 321 -0.50 13.68 -13.36
N GLU A 322 0.69 14.13 -13.02
CA GLU A 322 0.94 15.19 -12.05
C GLU A 322 1.31 16.48 -12.73
N GLN A 323 0.71 17.59 -12.28
CA GLN A 323 1.05 18.95 -12.67
C GLN A 323 1.56 19.72 -11.46
N ASN A 324 2.76 20.27 -11.57
CA ASN A 324 3.40 21.07 -10.53
C ASN A 324 3.56 22.53 -10.94
N THR A 325 3.36 23.42 -9.98
CA THR A 325 3.70 24.84 -10.05
C THR A 325 4.58 25.17 -8.86
N TRP A 326 5.85 25.44 -9.14
CA TRP A 326 6.93 25.54 -8.19
C TRP A 326 7.25 27.00 -7.80
N HIS A 327 6.37 27.69 -7.07
CA HIS A 327 6.65 29.05 -6.63
C HIS A 327 7.65 29.09 -5.46
N ALA A 328 7.39 28.31 -4.43
CA ALA A 328 8.24 28.27 -3.24
C ALA A 328 9.53 27.47 -3.52
N SER A 329 9.42 26.30 -4.13
CA SER A 329 10.58 25.47 -4.46
C SER A 329 11.56 26.18 -5.40
N GLN A 330 11.07 26.94 -6.40
CA GLN A 330 11.92 27.72 -7.28
C GLN A 330 12.61 28.86 -6.52
N ALA A 331 11.88 29.56 -5.65
CA ALA A 331 12.46 30.64 -4.85
C ALA A 331 13.52 30.15 -3.84
N LEU A 332 13.39 28.92 -3.38
CA LEU A 332 14.34 28.24 -2.49
C LEU A 332 15.49 27.53 -3.24
N GLY A 333 15.46 27.51 -4.58
CA GLY A 333 16.47 26.83 -5.39
C GLY A 333 16.38 25.31 -5.40
N ASN A 334 15.20 24.75 -5.13
CA ASN A 334 14.93 23.31 -5.15
C ASN A 334 14.51 22.80 -6.53
N THR A 335 14.25 23.67 -7.51
CA THR A 335 13.88 23.38 -8.89
C THR A 335 14.32 24.50 -9.81
N ASP A 336 14.68 24.18 -11.05
CA ASP A 336 15.04 25.16 -12.07
C ASP A 336 13.78 25.70 -12.79
N ASN A 337 12.75 24.86 -12.92
CA ASN A 337 11.55 25.20 -13.66
C ASN A 337 10.46 25.80 -12.75
N PRO A 338 9.65 26.76 -13.24
CA PRO A 338 8.46 27.23 -12.53
C PRO A 338 7.28 26.24 -12.63
N HIS A 339 7.29 25.37 -13.64
CA HIS A 339 6.24 24.36 -13.91
C HIS A 339 6.85 23.08 -14.40
N ASP A 340 6.40 21.97 -13.85
CA ASP A 340 6.75 20.63 -14.27
C ASP A 340 5.52 19.74 -14.39
N HIS A 341 5.69 18.64 -15.09
CA HIS A 341 4.73 17.55 -15.12
C HIS A 341 5.44 16.21 -15.02
N LEU A 342 4.73 15.23 -14.46
CA LEU A 342 5.18 13.86 -14.33
C LEU A 342 4.05 12.91 -14.72
N TRP A 343 4.37 11.89 -15.50
CA TRP A 343 3.55 10.73 -15.72
C TRP A 343 4.16 9.52 -15.03
N THR A 344 3.35 8.78 -14.28
CA THR A 344 3.69 7.45 -13.79
C THR A 344 2.67 6.46 -14.33
N MET A 345 3.14 5.35 -14.88
CA MET A 345 2.30 4.33 -15.52
C MET A 345 2.73 2.95 -15.06
N LYS A 346 1.77 2.07 -14.86
CA LYS A 346 2.00 0.68 -14.49
C LYS A 346 0.94 -0.23 -15.10
N GLY A 347 1.37 -1.38 -15.60
CA GLY A 347 0.49 -2.44 -16.06
C GLY A 347 1.00 -3.80 -15.60
N THR A 348 0.14 -4.61 -14.96
CA THR A 348 0.50 -5.88 -14.35
C THR A 348 -0.43 -6.97 -14.84
N VAL A 349 0.15 -8.12 -15.17
CA VAL A 349 -0.53 -9.40 -15.38
C VAL A 349 -0.12 -10.30 -14.22
N ASP A 350 -1.09 -10.74 -13.42
CA ASP A 350 -0.91 -11.68 -12.32
C ASP A 350 -1.71 -12.95 -12.59
N TYR A 351 -1.08 -14.10 -12.42
CA TYR A 351 -1.69 -15.41 -12.64
C TYR A 351 -1.46 -16.29 -11.42
N LEU A 352 -2.54 -16.85 -10.90
CA LEU A 352 -2.54 -17.76 -9.75
C LEU A 352 -3.10 -19.12 -10.16
N TYR A 353 -2.33 -20.18 -9.95
CA TYR A 353 -2.76 -21.56 -10.17
C TYR A 353 -3.01 -22.29 -8.84
N ASP A 354 -4.18 -22.95 -8.79
CA ASP A 354 -4.63 -23.81 -7.68
C ASP A 354 -4.51 -23.11 -6.31
N LYS A 355 -4.69 -21.77 -6.29
CA LYS A 355 -4.57 -20.92 -5.09
C LYS A 355 -3.23 -21.06 -4.36
N THR A 356 -2.21 -21.60 -5.00
CA THR A 356 -0.93 -21.98 -4.38
C THR A 356 0.29 -21.41 -5.10
N TYR A 357 0.28 -21.41 -6.43
CA TYR A 357 1.42 -20.99 -7.24
C TYR A 357 1.04 -19.76 -8.05
N GLY A 358 1.71 -18.65 -7.78
CA GLY A 358 1.49 -17.36 -8.44
C GLY A 358 2.66 -16.93 -9.29
N GLY A 359 2.37 -16.06 -10.25
CA GLY A 359 3.40 -15.38 -11.02
C GLY A 359 2.87 -14.08 -11.61
N ALA A 360 3.66 -13.02 -11.54
CA ALA A 360 3.31 -11.73 -12.07
C ALA A 360 4.39 -11.16 -12.97
N ILE A 361 3.96 -10.40 -13.97
CA ILE A 361 4.81 -9.55 -14.79
C ILE A 361 4.20 -8.16 -14.81
N SER A 362 5.00 -7.15 -14.48
CA SER A 362 4.58 -5.76 -14.51
C SER A 362 5.55 -4.92 -15.34
N TYR A 363 5.02 -4.04 -16.16
CA TYR A 363 5.76 -2.94 -16.78
C TYR A 363 5.46 -1.66 -16.02
N PHE A 364 6.48 -0.84 -15.77
CA PHE A 364 6.34 0.49 -15.19
C PHE A 364 7.12 1.51 -16.01
N ALA A 365 6.66 2.77 -16.00
CA ALA A 365 7.34 3.87 -16.64
C ALA A 365 7.01 5.20 -15.95
N ASP A 366 8.06 5.98 -15.69
CA ASP A 366 8.00 7.35 -15.22
C ASP A 366 8.58 8.26 -16.30
N THR A 367 7.89 9.34 -16.66
CA THR A 367 8.34 10.31 -17.68
C THR A 367 7.76 11.69 -17.38
N GLY A 368 8.51 12.74 -17.67
CA GLY A 368 8.07 14.10 -17.35
C GLY A 368 9.05 15.15 -17.80
N SER A 369 8.88 16.36 -17.27
CA SER A 369 9.75 17.48 -17.49
C SER A 369 11.18 17.17 -17.05
N GLN A 370 12.15 17.76 -17.70
CA GLN A 370 13.54 17.75 -17.26
C GLN A 370 13.78 18.95 -16.33
N ASP A 371 14.41 18.70 -15.20
CA ASP A 371 14.83 19.69 -14.23
C ASP A 371 16.09 19.18 -13.52
N ALA A 372 17.22 19.87 -13.70
CA ALA A 372 18.50 19.37 -13.24
C ALA A 372 18.65 19.47 -11.71
N THR A 373 17.99 20.42 -11.10
CA THR A 373 17.98 20.58 -9.64
C THR A 373 17.03 19.59 -8.99
N LEU A 374 15.80 19.45 -9.50
CA LEU A 374 14.79 18.54 -8.97
C LEU A 374 15.22 17.07 -9.10
N TYR A 375 15.82 16.71 -10.24
CA TYR A 375 16.31 15.35 -10.52
C TYR A 375 17.84 15.28 -10.49
N SER A 376 18.45 15.78 -9.39
CA SER A 376 19.90 15.86 -9.23
C SER A 376 20.64 14.52 -9.30
N ASN A 377 19.94 13.39 -9.09
CA ASN A 377 20.48 12.04 -9.25
C ASN A 377 20.52 11.58 -10.74
N SER A 378 20.15 12.45 -11.66
CA SER A 378 20.16 12.23 -13.09
C SER A 378 21.18 13.16 -13.77
N ALA A 379 22.14 12.61 -14.48
CA ALA A 379 23.06 13.44 -15.29
C ALA A 379 22.36 14.30 -16.36
N LYS A 380 21.10 13.97 -16.69
CA LYS A 380 20.27 14.69 -17.64
C LYS A 380 19.16 15.52 -17.00
N GLY A 381 19.07 15.54 -15.68
CA GLY A 381 17.95 16.16 -14.96
C GLY A 381 16.60 15.58 -15.37
N SER A 382 16.50 14.28 -15.61
CA SER A 382 15.31 13.65 -16.19
C SER A 382 14.72 12.61 -15.25
N PRO A 383 13.38 12.59 -15.03
CA PRO A 383 12.69 11.57 -14.25
C PRO A 383 12.59 10.21 -14.98
N LEU A 384 12.92 10.18 -16.27
CA LEU A 384 12.66 9.06 -17.16
C LEU A 384 13.24 7.74 -16.64
N SER A 385 12.35 6.85 -16.20
CA SER A 385 12.71 5.50 -15.75
C SER A 385 11.66 4.53 -16.25
N ASP A 386 12.08 3.37 -16.71
CA ASP A 386 11.17 2.30 -17.10
C ASP A 386 11.81 0.93 -16.95
N GLY A 387 10.96 -0.07 -16.77
CA GLY A 387 11.42 -1.41 -16.56
C GLY A 387 10.32 -2.45 -16.45
N LEU A 388 10.75 -3.64 -16.09
CA LEU A 388 9.89 -4.80 -15.86
C LEU A 388 10.13 -5.35 -14.45
N VAL A 389 9.06 -5.81 -13.82
CA VAL A 389 9.11 -6.59 -12.59
C VAL A 389 8.57 -7.97 -12.90
N PHE A 390 9.35 -9.00 -12.63
CA PHE A 390 8.96 -10.41 -12.69
C PHE A 390 8.86 -10.93 -11.27
N GLN A 391 7.79 -11.66 -10.94
CA GLN A 391 7.62 -12.24 -9.62
C GLN A 391 7.04 -13.64 -9.72
N LEU A 392 7.58 -14.55 -8.90
CA LEU A 392 7.03 -15.89 -8.68
C LEU A 392 6.66 -16.01 -7.21
N ASN A 393 5.51 -16.63 -6.93
CA ASN A 393 4.94 -16.76 -5.60
C ASN A 393 4.59 -18.21 -5.29
N TRP A 394 4.84 -18.61 -4.05
CA TRP A 394 4.40 -19.89 -3.52
C TRP A 394 3.69 -19.68 -2.18
N MET A 395 2.42 -20.10 -2.11
CA MET A 395 1.53 -19.95 -0.95
C MET A 395 1.03 -21.30 -0.46
N PRO A 396 1.87 -22.10 0.23
CA PRO A 396 1.53 -23.47 0.61
C PRO A 396 0.33 -23.58 1.56
N LEU A 397 0.05 -22.55 2.35
CA LEU A 397 -1.00 -22.56 3.37
C LEU A 397 -2.30 -21.88 2.92
N ASN A 398 -2.34 -21.34 1.71
CA ASN A 398 -3.44 -20.47 1.25
C ASN A 398 -4.81 -21.14 1.24
N LYS A 399 -4.89 -22.44 0.92
CA LYS A 399 -6.14 -23.22 0.86
C LYS A 399 -6.53 -23.84 2.20
N GLY A 400 -5.57 -24.43 2.87
CA GLY A 400 -5.79 -25.25 4.06
C GLY A 400 -5.60 -24.51 5.39
N GLY A 401 -5.06 -23.32 5.32
CA GLY A 401 -4.59 -22.62 6.51
C GLY A 401 -3.26 -23.19 7.03
N GLY A 402 -2.82 -22.66 8.15
CA GLY A 402 -1.60 -23.06 8.83
C GLY A 402 -1.68 -24.37 9.59
N PRO A 403 -0.61 -24.74 10.28
CA PRO A 403 -0.58 -25.92 11.12
C PRO A 403 -1.59 -25.82 12.27
N ALA A 404 -1.90 -26.96 12.91
CA ALA A 404 -2.95 -27.05 13.94
C ALA A 404 -2.78 -26.06 15.10
N PHE A 405 -1.57 -25.64 15.40
CA PHE A 405 -1.26 -24.62 16.42
C PHE A 405 -1.39 -23.17 15.89
N TRP A 406 -1.47 -22.97 14.54
CA TRP A 406 -1.72 -21.70 13.87
C TRP A 406 -2.60 -21.88 12.63
N PRO A 407 -3.85 -22.31 12.79
CA PRO A 407 -4.67 -22.83 11.69
C PRO A 407 -5.06 -21.78 10.65
N LYS A 408 -4.97 -20.52 11.00
CA LYS A 408 -5.27 -19.43 10.09
C LYS A 408 -4.04 -18.67 9.61
N SER A 409 -2.83 -19.00 10.04
CA SER A 409 -1.61 -18.39 9.51
C SER A 409 -1.48 -18.64 8.00
N ASN A 410 -0.81 -17.73 7.33
CA ASN A 410 -0.47 -17.88 5.93
C ASN A 410 0.97 -17.44 5.68
N VAL A 411 1.56 -17.98 4.62
CA VAL A 411 2.89 -17.58 4.16
C VAL A 411 2.90 -17.49 2.64
N LYS A 412 3.51 -16.42 2.14
CA LYS A 412 3.85 -16.25 0.72
C LYS A 412 5.36 -16.12 0.60
N PHE A 413 5.97 -17.07 -0.09
CA PHE A 413 7.36 -16.96 -0.54
C PHE A 413 7.36 -16.32 -1.91
N SER A 414 8.17 -15.27 -2.08
CA SER A 414 8.27 -14.54 -3.33
C SER A 414 9.72 -14.47 -3.80
N VAL A 415 9.92 -14.67 -5.11
CA VAL A 415 11.17 -14.35 -5.80
C VAL A 415 10.83 -13.30 -6.85
N GLN A 416 11.40 -12.12 -6.72
CA GLN A 416 11.15 -10.98 -7.58
C GLN A 416 12.45 -10.56 -8.28
N TYR A 417 12.36 -10.21 -9.57
CA TYR A 417 13.44 -9.62 -10.32
C TYR A 417 12.97 -8.33 -10.99
N VAL A 418 13.62 -7.22 -10.63
CA VAL A 418 13.38 -5.91 -11.24
C VAL A 418 14.43 -5.66 -12.30
N LEU A 419 14.01 -5.38 -13.54
CA LEU A 419 14.85 -5.07 -14.67
C LEU A 419 14.60 -3.63 -15.10
N TYR A 420 15.63 -2.80 -15.11
CA TYR A 420 15.55 -1.41 -15.59
C TYR A 420 16.08 -1.30 -17.01
N ASN A 421 15.24 -0.80 -17.93
CA ASN A 421 15.64 -0.40 -19.27
C ASN A 421 16.32 0.98 -19.24
N ARG A 422 15.73 1.91 -18.49
CA ARG A 422 16.26 3.24 -18.19
C ARG A 422 16.06 3.54 -16.71
N PHE A 423 16.98 4.31 -16.15
CA PHE A 423 16.93 4.71 -14.75
C PHE A 423 17.38 6.17 -14.65
N ASN A 424 16.58 7.04 -14.03
CA ASN A 424 16.86 8.46 -13.87
C ASN A 424 17.42 9.12 -15.13
N GLY A 425 16.72 8.97 -16.26
CA GLY A 425 17.01 9.66 -17.53
C GLY A 425 17.85 8.90 -18.54
N ALA A 426 18.51 7.79 -18.22
CA ALA A 426 19.38 7.11 -19.18
C ALA A 426 19.47 5.59 -18.98
N ARG A 427 19.91 4.91 -20.04
CA ARG A 427 20.28 3.49 -20.01
C ARG A 427 21.69 3.28 -19.48
N THR A 428 22.61 4.18 -19.84
CA THR A 428 24.02 4.12 -19.47
C THR A 428 24.44 5.44 -18.87
N ASN A 429 25.34 5.37 -17.88
CA ASN A 429 25.89 6.55 -17.17
C ASN A 429 24.79 7.53 -16.74
N TYR A 430 23.74 7.01 -16.12
CA TYR A 430 22.56 7.80 -15.76
C TYR A 430 22.85 8.87 -14.69
N ASP A 431 23.83 8.58 -13.81
CA ASP A 431 24.26 9.46 -12.68
C ASP A 431 25.45 10.39 -13.04
N GLY A 432 26.01 10.26 -14.26
CA GLY A 432 27.21 11.00 -14.64
C GLY A 432 28.52 10.43 -14.06
N ALA A 433 28.44 9.47 -13.15
CA ALA A 433 29.57 8.82 -12.48
C ALA A 433 29.87 7.39 -13.02
N GLY A 434 29.18 6.98 -14.07
CA GLY A 434 29.41 5.73 -14.79
C GLY A 434 28.42 4.60 -14.51
N ARG A 435 27.39 4.79 -13.63
CA ARG A 435 26.39 3.77 -13.38
C ARG A 435 25.42 3.64 -14.54
N ASN A 436 25.08 2.40 -14.87
CA ASN A 436 24.08 2.06 -15.87
C ASN A 436 22.75 1.68 -15.20
N ALA A 437 21.65 1.81 -15.91
CA ALA A 437 20.33 1.36 -15.42
C ALA A 437 20.37 -0.10 -14.96
N SER A 438 21.05 -0.97 -15.71
CA SER A 438 21.21 -2.39 -15.43
C SER A 438 21.97 -2.70 -14.12
N ASP A 439 22.78 -1.77 -13.61
CA ASP A 439 23.48 -1.95 -12.32
C ASP A 439 22.51 -1.97 -11.13
N ASN A 440 21.30 -1.39 -11.34
CA ASN A 440 20.21 -1.35 -10.36
C ASN A 440 19.23 -2.53 -10.51
N ASN A 441 19.41 -3.43 -11.50
CA ASN A 441 18.59 -4.64 -11.60
C ASN A 441 18.70 -5.43 -10.31
N THR A 442 17.56 -5.81 -9.74
CA THR A 442 17.48 -6.31 -8.36
C THR A 442 16.82 -7.67 -8.31
N LEU A 443 17.51 -8.64 -7.69
CA LEU A 443 16.90 -9.85 -7.18
C LEU A 443 16.46 -9.60 -5.75
N TYR A 444 15.18 -9.81 -5.48
CA TYR A 444 14.57 -9.71 -4.16
C TYR A 444 13.86 -11.02 -3.83
N VAL A 445 14.16 -11.58 -2.68
CA VAL A 445 13.53 -12.81 -2.19
C VAL A 445 12.96 -12.51 -0.81
N GLU A 446 11.72 -12.88 -0.57
CA GLU A 446 11.06 -12.66 0.72
C GLU A 446 10.22 -13.84 1.17
N ALA A 447 9.96 -13.91 2.45
CA ALA A 447 8.89 -14.67 3.06
C ALA A 447 7.93 -13.69 3.76
N TRP A 448 6.72 -13.55 3.23
CA TRP A 448 5.65 -12.77 3.86
C TRP A 448 4.84 -13.70 4.75
N ILE A 449 5.07 -13.63 6.05
CA ILE A 449 4.47 -14.50 7.05
C ILE A 449 3.42 -13.67 7.83
N ALA A 450 2.18 -14.15 7.88
CA ALA A 450 1.09 -13.51 8.61
C ALA A 450 0.43 -14.49 9.60
N PHE A 451 0.17 -14.05 10.84
CA PHE A 451 -0.29 -14.88 11.95
C PHE A 451 -1.04 -14.10 13.04
#